data_178bd9ea033a63be0f76160274a9e20b
#
_entry.id   178bd9ea033a63be0f76160274a9e20b
#
_cell.length_a   1.000
_cell.length_b   1.000
_cell.length_c   1.000
_cell.angle_alpha   90.00
_cell.angle_beta   90.00
_cell.angle_gamma   90.00
#
_symmetry.space_group_name_H-M   'P 1'
#
loop_
_entity.id
_entity.type
_entity.pdbx_description
1 polymer ?
#
loop_
_entity_poly.entity_id
_entity_poly.type
_entity_poly.pdbx_seq_one_letter_code
_entity_poly.pdbx_strand_id
1 'polypeptide(L)'
;ACGGGTGTTSNEQTTQNTEQTEQATEETAEPAAEATAKSPDNDLVVAMQADATHLDPHVSGNGVSNTVTNAMYESLVTFDADTNIVPMLAKEWSMSDDGLSYTFVLNEGITFHDGEPFNAEAVIANWERGRSDQSLRIYTQTQSWVSAVADSEYQLTITLDEPNNTFLNKLTQVRIISPKAIEEWGQDGLAKQSAGTGPYILSERVDGGYTKMVRNENYWREGPKVD
;
A
#
# COMPACT_ATOMS: atom_id res chain seq x y z
N ALA A 1 70.91 4.57 -23.83
CA ALA A 1 71.45 5.22 -25.05
C ALA A 1 70.31 6.03 -25.71
N CYS A 2 70.53 7.34 -25.72
CA CYS A 2 70.18 8.29 -26.76
C CYS A 2 68.73 8.32 -27.24
N GLY A 3 68.05 9.39 -27.29
CA GLY A 3 68.23 10.84 -27.47
C GLY A 3 66.95 11.36 -27.98
N GLY A 4 66.39 12.41 -27.54
CA GLY A 4 66.58 13.72 -27.97
C GLY A 4 65.61 14.11 -29.06
N GLY A 5 64.85 15.21 -28.85
CA GLY A 5 64.19 15.89 -29.96
C GLY A 5 63.01 16.78 -29.51
N THR A 6 63.31 17.97 -29.15
CA THR A 6 62.44 19.15 -29.01
C THR A 6 61.81 19.53 -30.36
N GLY A 7 60.56 20.03 -30.30
CA GLY A 7 59.91 20.67 -31.44
C GLY A 7 58.71 21.48 -31.02
N THR A 8 58.97 22.71 -30.61
CA THR A 8 58.01 23.79 -30.45
C THR A 8 57.57 24.27 -31.82
N THR A 9 56.27 24.37 -32.08
CA THR A 9 55.77 25.31 -33.07
C THR A 9 54.39 25.83 -32.63
N SER A 10 54.44 27.12 -32.32
CA SER A 10 53.31 28.02 -32.15
C SER A 10 52.57 28.12 -33.45
N ASN A 11 51.24 28.09 -33.42
CA ASN A 11 50.44 28.70 -34.46
C ASN A 11 49.27 29.42 -33.83
N GLU A 12 49.38 30.71 -33.82
CA GLU A 12 48.33 31.67 -33.57
C GLU A 12 47.32 31.56 -34.73
N GLN A 13 46.07 31.31 -34.43
CA GLN A 13 44.98 31.63 -35.36
C GLN A 13 43.85 32.31 -34.63
N THR A 14 43.73 33.51 -34.95
CA THR A 14 42.76 34.58 -34.79
C THR A 14 41.32 34.11 -34.54
N THR A 15 40.81 34.59 -33.42
CA THR A 15 39.42 34.67 -33.01
C THR A 15 38.57 35.40 -34.04
N GLN A 16 37.49 34.74 -34.50
CA GLN A 16 36.30 35.46 -34.97
C GLN A 16 35.13 35.07 -34.04
N ASN A 17 34.76 36.05 -33.27
CA ASN A 17 33.61 36.05 -32.37
C ASN A 17 32.37 36.27 -33.24
N THR A 18 31.54 35.25 -33.34
CA THR A 18 30.18 35.41 -33.87
C THR A 18 29.21 35.29 -32.71
N GLU A 19 28.75 36.45 -32.25
CA GLU A 19 27.63 36.57 -31.32
C GLU A 19 26.38 35.99 -32.00
N GLN A 20 25.98 34.80 -31.55
CA GLN A 20 24.66 34.29 -31.76
C GLN A 20 23.83 34.61 -30.55
N THR A 21 22.95 35.58 -30.70
CA THR A 21 21.93 35.97 -29.76
C THR A 21 20.90 34.79 -29.71
N GLU A 22 20.98 33.94 -28.70
CA GLU A 22 19.93 33.04 -28.34
C GLU A 22 18.76 33.82 -27.73
N GLN A 23 17.71 33.99 -28.51
CA GLN A 23 16.42 34.45 -28.03
C GLN A 23 15.80 33.31 -27.18
N ALA A 24 15.91 33.42 -25.87
CA ALA A 24 15.14 32.63 -24.94
C ALA A 24 13.67 33.03 -25.09
N THR A 25 12.88 32.15 -25.71
CA THR A 25 11.43 32.21 -25.65
C THR A 25 11.04 31.87 -24.19
N GLU A 26 10.66 32.89 -23.45
CA GLU A 26 9.89 32.71 -22.19
C GLU A 26 8.57 32.03 -22.56
N GLU A 27 8.51 30.72 -22.35
CA GLU A 27 7.27 29.97 -22.29
C GLU A 27 6.57 30.37 -20.99
N THR A 28 5.62 31.28 -21.14
CA THR A 28 4.73 31.69 -20.06
C THR A 28 3.94 30.46 -19.60
N ALA A 29 4.34 29.87 -18.50
CA ALA A 29 3.54 28.85 -17.83
C ALA A 29 2.20 29.49 -17.44
N GLU A 30 1.14 29.09 -18.11
CA GLU A 30 -0.23 29.38 -17.67
C GLU A 30 -0.39 28.87 -16.22
N PRO A 31 -0.90 29.69 -15.31
CA PRO A 31 -1.18 29.23 -13.95
C PRO A 31 -2.19 28.10 -14.05
N ALA A 32 -1.85 26.93 -13.51
CA ALA A 32 -2.75 25.82 -13.36
C ALA A 32 -4.06 26.33 -12.73
N ALA A 33 -5.15 26.21 -13.46
CA ALA A 33 -6.46 26.61 -12.97
C ALA A 33 -6.72 25.94 -11.62
N GLU A 34 -6.94 26.74 -10.59
CA GLU A 34 -7.47 26.28 -9.32
C GLU A 34 -8.78 25.53 -9.58
N ALA A 35 -8.73 24.21 -9.53
CA ALA A 35 -9.92 23.36 -9.62
C ALA A 35 -10.69 23.45 -8.28
N THR A 36 -11.38 24.55 -8.06
CA THR A 36 -12.41 24.68 -7.03
C THR A 36 -13.78 24.31 -7.57
N ALA A 37 -13.89 23.20 -8.26
CA ALA A 37 -15.19 22.61 -8.52
C ALA A 37 -15.58 21.76 -7.31
N LYS A 38 -16.39 22.33 -6.40
CA LYS A 38 -17.18 21.52 -5.47
C LYS A 38 -18.04 20.61 -6.35
N SER A 39 -17.76 19.30 -6.29
CA SER A 39 -18.70 18.31 -6.84
C SER A 39 -20.05 18.51 -6.15
N PRO A 40 -21.17 18.59 -6.88
CA PRO A 40 -22.48 18.70 -6.29
C PRO A 40 -22.88 17.45 -5.47
N ASP A 41 -22.14 16.34 -5.63
CA ASP A 41 -22.48 15.02 -5.12
C ASP A 41 -21.62 14.58 -3.92
N ASN A 42 -20.92 15.51 -3.23
CA ASN A 42 -20.02 15.21 -2.11
C ASN A 42 -18.81 14.32 -2.47
N ASP A 43 -18.49 14.21 -3.75
CA ASP A 43 -17.34 13.43 -4.26
C ASP A 43 -16.01 14.11 -3.91
N LEU A 44 -15.03 13.33 -3.49
CA LEU A 44 -13.65 13.76 -3.36
C LEU A 44 -12.83 13.28 -4.57
N VAL A 45 -12.28 14.22 -5.33
CA VAL A 45 -11.36 13.93 -6.44
C VAL A 45 -9.93 14.15 -5.99
N VAL A 46 -9.11 13.08 -6.04
CA VAL A 46 -7.69 13.12 -5.69
C VAL A 46 -6.86 12.91 -6.96
N ALA A 47 -6.11 13.95 -7.37
CA ALA A 47 -5.16 13.82 -8.48
C ALA A 47 -3.87 13.16 -7.99
N MET A 48 -3.40 12.14 -8.71
CA MET A 48 -2.17 11.42 -8.40
C MET A 48 -1.19 11.52 -9.58
N GLN A 49 0.11 11.49 -9.28
CA GLN A 49 1.17 11.62 -10.28
C GLN A 49 1.36 10.37 -11.16
N ALA A 50 0.75 9.25 -10.80
CA ALA A 50 0.82 7.98 -11.52
C ALA A 50 -0.46 7.17 -11.26
N ASP A 51 -0.71 6.15 -12.07
CA ASP A 51 -1.76 5.18 -11.82
C ASP A 51 -1.32 4.11 -10.81
N ALA A 52 -2.29 3.52 -10.09
CA ALA A 52 -2.08 2.33 -9.29
C ALA A 52 -1.76 1.15 -10.22
N THR A 53 -0.64 0.47 -10.00
CA THR A 53 -0.24 -0.64 -10.86
C THR A 53 -1.08 -1.89 -10.65
N HIS A 54 -1.65 -2.04 -9.45
CA HIS A 54 -2.56 -3.13 -9.08
C HIS A 54 -3.32 -2.79 -7.78
N LEU A 55 -4.37 -3.56 -7.48
CA LEU A 55 -5.22 -3.38 -6.29
C LEU A 55 -5.04 -4.49 -5.24
N ASP A 56 -4.23 -5.51 -5.53
CA ASP A 56 -3.88 -6.55 -4.57
C ASP A 56 -2.89 -5.99 -3.53
N PRO A 57 -3.26 -5.86 -2.25
CA PRO A 57 -2.39 -5.29 -1.22
C PRO A 57 -1.21 -6.18 -0.84
N HIS A 58 -1.21 -7.45 -1.26
CA HIS A 58 -0.14 -8.40 -1.02
C HIS A 58 0.98 -8.36 -2.07
N VAL A 59 0.77 -7.68 -3.18
CA VAL A 59 1.78 -7.50 -4.22
C VAL A 59 2.57 -6.22 -3.97
N SER A 60 3.84 -6.19 -4.33
CA SER A 60 4.66 -4.97 -4.25
C SER A 60 4.18 -3.96 -5.28
N GLY A 61 3.70 -2.82 -4.82
CA GLY A 61 3.21 -1.74 -5.64
C GLY A 61 3.99 -0.45 -5.49
N ASN A 62 3.64 0.51 -6.32
CA ASN A 62 4.09 1.88 -6.14
C ASN A 62 3.31 2.57 -4.98
N GLY A 63 3.76 3.76 -4.57
CA GLY A 63 3.10 4.50 -3.50
C GLY A 63 1.61 4.81 -3.78
N VAL A 64 1.25 4.97 -5.05
CA VAL A 64 -0.14 5.21 -5.48
C VAL A 64 -1.01 3.97 -5.25
N SER A 65 -0.51 2.77 -5.61
CA SER A 65 -1.20 1.50 -5.30
C SER A 65 -1.48 1.37 -3.80
N ASN A 66 -0.49 1.68 -2.96
CA ASN A 66 -0.67 1.64 -1.50
C ASN A 66 -1.72 2.65 -1.01
N THR A 67 -1.75 3.86 -1.57
CA THR A 67 -2.76 4.87 -1.22
C THR A 67 -4.17 4.40 -1.56
N VAL A 68 -4.35 3.82 -2.74
CA VAL A 68 -5.64 3.28 -3.18
C VAL A 68 -6.05 2.08 -2.33
N THR A 69 -5.15 1.12 -2.11
CA THR A 69 -5.47 -0.09 -1.33
C THR A 69 -5.72 0.21 0.14
N ASN A 70 -5.09 1.25 0.72
CA ASN A 70 -5.34 1.65 2.12
C ASN A 70 -6.76 2.14 2.37
N ALA A 71 -7.48 2.60 1.34
CA ALA A 71 -8.88 2.97 1.46
C ALA A 71 -9.83 1.74 1.50
N MET A 72 -9.37 0.60 1.00
CA MET A 72 -10.18 -0.61 0.82
C MET A 72 -9.84 -1.74 1.79
N TYR A 73 -8.61 -1.78 2.31
CA TYR A 73 -8.11 -2.89 3.12
C TYR A 73 -7.54 -2.40 4.44
N GLU A 74 -7.79 -3.16 5.49
CA GLU A 74 -7.30 -2.89 6.84
C GLU A 74 -6.38 -4.01 7.33
N SER A 75 -5.64 -3.74 8.41
CA SER A 75 -4.73 -4.66 9.09
C SER A 75 -5.18 -4.86 10.55
N LEU A 76 -4.57 -5.79 11.26
CA LEU A 76 -4.91 -6.04 12.67
C LEU A 76 -4.65 -4.80 13.55
N VAL A 77 -3.56 -4.10 13.29
CA VAL A 77 -3.14 -2.89 14.00
C VAL A 77 -2.76 -1.81 12.98
N THR A 78 -2.83 -0.55 13.35
CA THR A 78 -2.48 0.58 12.47
C THR A 78 -1.68 1.62 13.23
N PHE A 79 -1.19 2.66 12.54
CA PHE A 79 -0.62 3.85 13.18
C PHE A 79 -1.68 4.92 13.37
N ASP A 80 -1.61 5.61 14.52
CA ASP A 80 -2.31 6.87 14.72
C ASP A 80 -1.52 8.05 14.11
N ALA A 81 -2.03 9.28 14.28
CA ALA A 81 -1.39 10.49 13.78
C ALA A 81 -0.02 10.78 14.44
N ASP A 82 0.21 10.26 15.64
CA ASP A 82 1.46 10.39 16.39
C ASP A 82 2.42 9.20 16.16
N THR A 83 2.11 8.34 15.18
CA THR A 83 2.86 7.13 14.83
C THR A 83 2.89 6.04 15.90
N ASN A 84 1.97 6.07 16.87
CA ASN A 84 1.81 4.97 17.81
C ASN A 84 1.01 3.84 17.15
N ILE A 85 1.31 2.60 17.53
CA ILE A 85 0.54 1.43 17.08
C ILE A 85 -0.74 1.36 17.91
N VAL A 86 -1.87 1.36 17.22
CA VAL A 86 -3.20 1.34 17.82
C VAL A 86 -4.05 0.20 17.25
N PRO A 87 -5.08 -0.26 17.95
CA PRO A 87 -6.04 -1.25 17.48
C PRO A 87 -6.72 -0.86 16.17
N MET A 88 -6.94 -1.88 15.30
CA MET A 88 -7.74 -1.76 14.07
C MET A 88 -8.68 -2.97 13.96
N LEU A 89 -8.41 -3.99 13.15
CA LEU A 89 -9.21 -5.21 13.12
C LEU A 89 -9.04 -6.05 14.40
N ALA A 90 -7.86 -5.98 15.05
CA ALA A 90 -7.72 -6.45 16.42
C ALA A 90 -8.16 -5.34 17.37
N LYS A 91 -8.92 -5.71 18.40
CA LYS A 91 -9.41 -4.87 19.47
C LYS A 91 -8.34 -4.64 20.55
N GLU A 92 -7.56 -5.68 20.83
CA GLU A 92 -6.44 -5.68 21.78
C GLU A 92 -5.49 -6.82 21.46
N TRP A 93 -4.31 -6.77 22.03
CA TRP A 93 -3.32 -7.85 21.96
C TRP A 93 -2.48 -7.92 23.22
N SER A 94 -1.89 -9.10 23.45
CA SER A 94 -0.88 -9.32 24.48
C SER A 94 0.31 -10.07 23.91
N MET A 95 1.47 -9.91 24.54
CA MET A 95 2.70 -10.59 24.18
C MET A 95 3.10 -11.51 25.35
N SER A 96 3.58 -12.72 25.02
CA SER A 96 4.16 -13.64 26.00
C SER A 96 5.45 -13.09 26.63
N ASP A 97 5.81 -13.55 27.82
CA ASP A 97 7.00 -13.09 28.58
C ASP A 97 8.31 -13.30 27.83
N ASP A 98 8.37 -14.34 26.97
CA ASP A 98 9.53 -14.65 26.12
C ASP A 98 9.57 -13.84 24.81
N GLY A 99 8.52 -13.05 24.52
CA GLY A 99 8.40 -12.22 23.34
C GLY A 99 8.18 -13.00 22.03
N LEU A 100 7.89 -14.30 22.11
CA LEU A 100 7.73 -15.16 20.94
C LEU A 100 6.28 -15.26 20.45
N SER A 101 5.30 -15.06 21.33
CA SER A 101 3.89 -15.22 20.96
C SER A 101 3.09 -13.95 21.20
N TYR A 102 2.22 -13.64 20.25
CA TYR A 102 1.27 -12.54 20.34
C TYR A 102 -0.14 -13.09 20.20
N THR A 103 -0.98 -12.85 21.19
CA THR A 103 -2.40 -13.21 21.16
C THR A 103 -3.22 -11.95 20.88
N PHE A 104 -4.02 -11.99 19.81
CA PHE A 104 -4.90 -10.92 19.37
C PHE A 104 -6.36 -11.28 19.66
N VAL A 105 -7.10 -10.36 20.23
CA VAL A 105 -8.56 -10.42 20.30
C VAL A 105 -9.10 -9.57 19.16
N LEU A 106 -9.91 -10.16 18.28
CA LEU A 106 -10.44 -9.53 17.09
C LEU A 106 -11.77 -8.83 17.37
N ASN A 107 -12.09 -7.79 16.59
CA ASN A 107 -13.42 -7.20 16.60
C ASN A 107 -14.42 -8.15 15.94
N GLU A 108 -15.60 -8.24 16.53
CA GLU A 108 -16.69 -9.08 16.05
C GLU A 108 -17.62 -8.31 15.09
N GLY A 109 -18.37 -9.03 14.24
CA GLY A 109 -19.39 -8.45 13.37
C GLY A 109 -18.87 -7.67 12.17
N ILE A 110 -17.56 -7.73 11.87
CA ILE A 110 -16.95 -7.14 10.69
C ILE A 110 -17.21 -8.06 9.49
N THR A 111 -17.57 -7.46 8.35
CA THR A 111 -17.71 -8.14 7.07
C THR A 111 -16.77 -7.57 6.02
N PHE A 112 -16.29 -8.42 5.14
CA PHE A 112 -15.58 -8.00 3.93
C PHE A 112 -16.55 -7.40 2.91
N HIS A 113 -16.03 -6.71 1.89
CA HIS A 113 -16.82 -6.11 0.81
C HIS A 113 -17.66 -7.12 0.02
N ASP A 114 -17.25 -8.37 0.00
CA ASP A 114 -17.98 -9.49 -0.63
C ASP A 114 -19.01 -10.16 0.30
N GLY A 115 -19.18 -9.64 1.52
CA GLY A 115 -20.13 -10.11 2.51
C GLY A 115 -19.65 -11.26 3.40
N GLU A 116 -18.44 -11.79 3.18
CA GLU A 116 -17.86 -12.81 4.06
C GLU A 116 -17.52 -12.25 5.44
N PRO A 117 -17.63 -13.01 6.53
CA PRO A 117 -17.28 -12.54 7.86
C PRO A 117 -15.76 -12.47 8.04
N PHE A 118 -15.30 -11.43 8.74
CA PHE A 118 -13.93 -11.35 9.23
C PHE A 118 -13.79 -12.10 10.56
N ASN A 119 -12.81 -12.98 10.65
CA ASN A 119 -12.50 -13.78 11.84
C ASN A 119 -11.01 -14.21 11.85
N ALA A 120 -10.61 -15.03 12.83
CA ALA A 120 -9.25 -15.53 12.95
C ALA A 120 -8.79 -16.35 11.74
N GLU A 121 -9.67 -17.17 11.17
CA GLU A 121 -9.37 -17.98 9.98
C GLU A 121 -9.07 -17.11 8.75
N ALA A 122 -9.72 -15.95 8.64
CA ALA A 122 -9.42 -15.03 7.57
C ALA A 122 -7.96 -14.49 7.67
N VAL A 123 -7.45 -14.24 8.87
CA VAL A 123 -6.05 -13.82 9.06
C VAL A 123 -5.09 -14.95 8.68
N ILE A 124 -5.41 -16.20 9.08
CA ILE A 124 -4.60 -17.38 8.76
C ILE A 124 -4.55 -17.61 7.25
N ALA A 125 -5.67 -17.51 6.53
CA ALA A 125 -5.71 -17.66 5.08
C ALA A 125 -4.82 -16.67 4.35
N ASN A 126 -4.75 -15.42 4.83
CA ASN A 126 -3.85 -14.40 4.29
C ASN A 126 -2.36 -14.72 4.54
N TRP A 127 -2.03 -15.23 5.71
CA TRP A 127 -0.69 -15.69 6.04
C TRP A 127 -0.28 -16.89 5.16
N GLU A 128 -1.15 -17.88 5.03
CA GLU A 128 -0.91 -19.06 4.19
C GLU A 128 -0.71 -18.70 2.72
N ARG A 129 -1.47 -17.71 2.21
CA ARG A 129 -1.24 -17.16 0.88
C ARG A 129 0.18 -16.63 0.72
N GLY A 130 0.68 -15.86 1.70
CA GLY A 130 2.06 -15.36 1.69
C GLY A 130 3.10 -16.49 1.71
N ARG A 131 2.83 -17.56 2.47
CA ARG A 131 3.73 -18.73 2.52
C ARG A 131 3.74 -19.54 1.23
N SER A 132 2.60 -19.61 0.55
CA SER A 132 2.46 -20.37 -0.71
C SER A 132 3.14 -19.66 -1.89
N ASP A 133 3.25 -18.33 -1.84
CA ASP A 133 3.91 -17.52 -2.87
C ASP A 133 4.86 -16.49 -2.26
N GLN A 134 6.13 -16.85 -2.21
CA GLN A 134 7.19 -15.99 -1.64
C GLN A 134 7.51 -14.75 -2.49
N SER A 135 6.96 -14.63 -3.70
CA SER A 135 7.08 -13.42 -4.52
C SER A 135 6.18 -12.29 -4.02
N LEU A 136 5.14 -12.62 -3.25
CA LEU A 136 4.23 -11.66 -2.66
C LEU A 136 4.92 -10.84 -1.54
N ARG A 137 4.62 -9.56 -1.50
CA ARG A 137 5.12 -8.66 -0.45
C ARG A 137 4.74 -9.14 0.96
N ILE A 138 3.54 -9.71 1.13
CA ILE A 138 3.08 -10.22 2.42
C ILE A 138 4.04 -11.26 3.00
N TYR A 139 4.70 -12.09 2.17
CA TYR A 139 5.70 -13.03 2.64
C TYR A 139 6.80 -12.35 3.44
N THR A 140 7.34 -11.22 2.95
CA THR A 140 8.40 -10.48 3.65
C THR A 140 7.94 -9.89 4.99
N GLN A 141 6.64 -9.64 5.16
CA GLN A 141 6.06 -9.13 6.39
C GLN A 141 5.80 -10.24 7.42
N THR A 142 5.52 -11.46 6.93
CA THR A 142 5.08 -12.59 7.75
C THR A 142 6.08 -13.74 7.82
N GLN A 143 7.26 -13.62 7.20
CA GLN A 143 8.27 -14.69 7.13
C GLN A 143 8.77 -15.17 8.49
N SER A 144 8.71 -14.31 9.52
CA SER A 144 9.05 -14.65 10.90
C SER A 144 7.94 -15.40 11.66
N TRP A 145 6.76 -15.59 11.05
CA TRP A 145 5.69 -16.33 11.69
C TRP A 145 5.91 -17.82 11.53
N VAL A 146 6.12 -18.51 12.64
CA VAL A 146 6.25 -19.99 12.67
C VAL A 146 4.87 -20.62 12.61
N SER A 147 3.90 -20.02 13.31
CA SER A 147 2.51 -20.47 13.32
C SER A 147 1.55 -19.30 13.52
N ALA A 148 0.34 -19.48 13.02
CA ALA A 148 -0.82 -18.68 13.35
C ALA A 148 -1.97 -19.65 13.62
N VAL A 149 -2.59 -19.55 14.79
CA VAL A 149 -3.61 -20.48 15.27
C VAL A 149 -4.83 -19.71 15.73
N ALA A 150 -6.01 -20.10 15.26
CA ALA A 150 -7.27 -19.62 15.78
C ALA A 150 -7.58 -20.34 17.10
N ASP A 151 -7.43 -19.61 18.21
CA ASP A 151 -7.79 -20.12 19.55
C ASP A 151 -9.32 -20.15 19.70
N SER A 152 -10.00 -19.25 19.02
CA SER A 152 -11.45 -19.18 18.84
C SER A 152 -11.79 -18.43 17.56
N GLU A 153 -13.06 -18.24 17.25
CA GLU A 153 -13.51 -17.48 16.07
C GLU A 153 -12.92 -16.06 16.02
N TYR A 154 -12.75 -15.41 17.19
CA TYR A 154 -12.26 -14.03 17.31
C TYR A 154 -11.01 -13.92 18.18
N GLN A 155 -10.24 -14.98 18.30
CA GLN A 155 -8.95 -14.96 18.99
C GLN A 155 -7.90 -15.71 18.19
N LEU A 156 -6.76 -15.05 17.97
CA LEU A 156 -5.66 -15.55 17.15
C LEU A 156 -4.35 -15.45 17.90
N THR A 157 -3.58 -16.54 17.96
CA THR A 157 -2.21 -16.51 18.45
C THR A 157 -1.21 -16.70 17.30
N ILE A 158 -0.30 -15.75 17.16
CA ILE A 158 0.82 -15.78 16.21
C ILE A 158 2.10 -16.05 16.98
N THR A 159 2.85 -17.08 16.57
CA THR A 159 4.16 -17.41 17.14
C THR A 159 5.26 -17.05 16.17
N LEU A 160 6.32 -16.42 16.68
CA LEU A 160 7.50 -15.98 15.91
C LEU A 160 8.67 -16.96 16.09
N ASP A 161 9.59 -16.98 15.14
CA ASP A 161 10.86 -17.74 15.19
C ASP A 161 11.84 -17.15 16.20
N GLU A 162 11.81 -15.83 16.41
CA GLU A 162 12.62 -15.10 17.37
C GLU A 162 11.89 -13.86 17.90
N PRO A 163 12.23 -13.36 19.11
CA PRO A 163 11.65 -12.12 19.61
C PRO A 163 11.91 -10.95 18.66
N ASN A 164 10.86 -10.23 18.28
CA ASN A 164 10.96 -9.19 17.26
C ASN A 164 10.24 -7.90 17.66
N ASN A 165 10.99 -6.89 18.08
CA ASN A 165 10.47 -5.59 18.50
C ASN A 165 9.79 -4.80 17.35
N THR A 166 10.00 -5.20 16.08
CA THR A 166 9.37 -4.55 14.90
C THR A 166 8.17 -5.34 14.38
N PHE A 167 7.79 -6.42 15.06
CA PHE A 167 6.68 -7.28 14.63
C PHE A 167 5.38 -6.51 14.43
N LEU A 168 4.94 -5.74 15.41
CA LEU A 168 3.72 -4.95 15.29
C LEU A 168 3.80 -3.88 14.20
N ASN A 169 4.99 -3.28 13.96
CA ASN A 169 5.19 -2.35 12.85
C ASN A 169 4.99 -3.04 11.49
N LYS A 170 5.54 -4.25 11.31
CA LYS A 170 5.32 -5.05 10.10
C LYS A 170 3.84 -5.41 9.95
N LEU A 171 3.17 -5.73 11.06
CA LEU A 171 1.76 -6.12 11.07
C LEU A 171 0.83 -5.00 10.58
N THR A 172 1.18 -3.72 10.75
CA THR A 172 0.40 -2.60 10.20
C THR A 172 0.32 -2.63 8.66
N GLN A 173 1.20 -3.38 8.01
CA GLN A 173 1.28 -3.50 6.55
C GLN A 173 0.68 -4.82 6.02
N VAL A 174 0.29 -5.72 6.92
CA VAL A 174 -0.38 -6.97 6.56
C VAL A 174 -1.88 -6.67 6.40
N ARG A 175 -2.29 -6.35 5.18
CA ARG A 175 -3.69 -6.08 4.83
C ARG A 175 -4.44 -7.38 4.69
N ILE A 176 -5.66 -7.43 5.23
CA ILE A 176 -6.46 -8.67 5.21
C ILE A 176 -7.44 -8.62 4.04
N ILE A 177 -7.40 -9.66 3.23
CA ILE A 177 -8.27 -9.91 2.07
C ILE A 177 -9.26 -10.99 2.46
N SER A 178 -10.48 -10.95 1.94
CA SER A 178 -11.46 -12.04 2.07
C SER A 178 -10.86 -13.39 1.62
N PRO A 179 -10.93 -14.45 2.42
CA PRO A 179 -10.50 -15.78 2.01
C PRO A 179 -11.19 -16.27 0.75
N LYS A 180 -12.48 -15.99 0.60
CA LYS A 180 -13.25 -16.33 -0.59
C LYS A 180 -12.69 -15.64 -1.84
N ALA A 181 -12.37 -14.36 -1.74
CA ALA A 181 -11.76 -13.64 -2.86
C ALA A 181 -10.34 -14.17 -3.21
N ILE A 182 -9.56 -14.60 -2.21
CA ILE A 182 -8.27 -15.27 -2.44
C ILE A 182 -8.47 -16.55 -3.26
N GLU A 183 -9.45 -17.36 -2.90
CA GLU A 183 -9.73 -18.67 -3.53
C GLU A 183 -10.35 -18.51 -4.92
N GLU A 184 -11.40 -17.66 -5.05
CA GLU A 184 -12.21 -17.59 -6.27
C GLU A 184 -11.59 -16.69 -7.34
N TRP A 185 -10.94 -15.59 -6.96
CA TRP A 185 -10.46 -14.57 -7.92
C TRP A 185 -9.01 -14.78 -8.32
N GLY A 186 -8.22 -15.41 -7.47
CA GLY A 186 -6.79 -15.55 -7.68
C GLY A 186 -6.09 -14.20 -7.81
N GLN A 187 -4.83 -14.21 -8.23
CA GLN A 187 -4.02 -12.98 -8.31
C GLN A 187 -4.54 -11.99 -9.36
N ASP A 188 -5.01 -12.48 -10.51
CA ASP A 188 -5.50 -11.63 -11.60
C ASP A 188 -6.81 -10.90 -11.25
N GLY A 189 -7.69 -11.55 -10.50
CA GLY A 189 -8.93 -10.94 -10.03
C GLY A 189 -8.69 -9.93 -8.92
N LEU A 190 -7.84 -10.27 -7.94
CA LEU A 190 -7.43 -9.37 -6.85
C LEU A 190 -6.69 -8.12 -7.35
N ALA A 191 -6.04 -8.19 -8.51
CA ALA A 191 -5.41 -7.03 -9.14
C ALA A 191 -6.43 -5.98 -9.64
N LYS A 192 -7.71 -6.35 -9.78
CA LYS A 192 -8.76 -5.54 -10.44
C LYS A 192 -9.99 -5.31 -9.58
N GLN A 193 -10.14 -6.00 -8.48
CA GLN A 193 -11.31 -5.96 -7.59
C GLN A 193 -10.87 -5.72 -6.15
N SER A 194 -11.80 -5.35 -5.26
CA SER A 194 -11.53 -5.17 -3.84
C SER A 194 -12.37 -6.11 -2.98
N ALA A 195 -11.74 -6.75 -2.02
CA ALA A 195 -12.40 -7.62 -1.05
C ALA A 195 -11.78 -7.43 0.34
N GLY A 196 -11.67 -6.18 0.78
CA GLY A 196 -11.21 -5.78 2.12
C GLY A 196 -12.36 -5.51 3.07
N THR A 197 -12.02 -4.92 4.22
CA THR A 197 -12.95 -4.51 5.27
C THR A 197 -13.08 -2.98 5.37
N GLY A 198 -12.36 -2.26 4.50
CA GLY A 198 -12.17 -0.82 4.59
C GLY A 198 -13.41 0.03 4.30
N PRO A 199 -13.31 1.35 4.54
CA PRO A 199 -14.42 2.29 4.42
C PRO A 199 -14.88 2.55 2.98
N TYR A 200 -14.10 2.17 1.98
CA TYR A 200 -14.44 2.33 0.56
C TYR A 200 -14.35 1.01 -0.20
N ILE A 201 -15.25 0.86 -1.16
CA ILE A 201 -15.36 -0.29 -2.07
C ILE A 201 -15.02 0.17 -3.47
N LEU A 202 -14.23 -0.59 -4.22
CA LEU A 202 -13.98 -0.32 -5.62
C LEU A 202 -15.28 -0.43 -6.42
N SER A 203 -15.63 0.62 -7.15
CA SER A 203 -16.79 0.67 -8.04
C SER A 203 -16.39 0.54 -9.51
N GLU A 204 -15.33 1.24 -9.90
CA GLU A 204 -14.87 1.24 -11.28
C GLU A 204 -13.38 1.54 -11.36
N ARG A 205 -12.70 0.96 -12.34
CA ARG A 205 -11.31 1.29 -12.66
C ARG A 205 -11.10 1.31 -14.17
N VAL A 206 -10.46 2.37 -14.62
CA VAL A 206 -9.96 2.54 -16.01
C VAL A 206 -8.45 2.68 -15.94
N ASP A 207 -7.71 1.69 -16.40
CA ASP A 207 -6.25 1.70 -16.39
C ASP A 207 -5.71 2.90 -17.18
N GLY A 208 -4.80 3.68 -16.57
CA GLY A 208 -4.30 4.93 -17.12
C GLY A 208 -5.29 6.10 -17.09
N GLY A 209 -6.45 5.92 -16.50
CA GLY A 209 -7.51 6.91 -16.39
C GLY A 209 -7.84 7.26 -14.94
N TYR A 210 -8.66 6.45 -14.30
CA TYR A 210 -9.10 6.71 -12.92
C TYR A 210 -9.47 5.44 -12.16
N THR A 211 -9.49 5.56 -10.84
CA THR A 211 -10.06 4.57 -9.92
C THR A 211 -11.20 5.24 -9.15
N LYS A 212 -12.42 4.73 -9.30
CA LYS A 212 -13.60 5.19 -8.56
C LYS A 212 -13.91 4.23 -7.44
N MET A 213 -14.12 4.78 -6.26
CA MET A 213 -14.56 4.05 -5.07
C MET A 213 -15.88 4.65 -4.59
N VAL A 214 -16.67 3.85 -3.93
CA VAL A 214 -17.92 4.27 -3.26
C VAL A 214 -17.81 3.93 -1.79
N ARG A 215 -18.55 4.64 -0.97
CA ARG A 215 -18.62 4.41 0.46
C ARG A 215 -19.09 2.98 0.77
N ASN A 216 -18.45 2.33 1.75
CA ASN A 216 -18.95 1.09 2.33
C ASN A 216 -20.02 1.42 3.37
N GLU A 217 -21.29 1.27 3.00
CA GLU A 217 -22.43 1.53 3.89
C GLU A 217 -22.48 0.60 5.10
N ASN A 218 -21.80 -0.57 5.01
CA ASN A 218 -21.69 -1.55 6.09
C ASN A 218 -20.35 -1.43 6.84
N TYR A 219 -19.66 -0.29 6.73
CA TYR A 219 -18.39 -0.10 7.41
C TYR A 219 -18.58 -0.19 8.93
N TRP A 220 -17.76 -1.00 9.57
CA TRP A 220 -17.87 -1.38 10.99
C TRP A 220 -17.49 -0.28 11.99
N ARG A 221 -16.95 0.83 11.53
CA ARG A 221 -16.62 2.03 12.33
C ARG A 221 -17.43 3.23 11.83
N GLU A 222 -17.17 4.40 12.45
CA GLU A 222 -17.67 5.66 11.88
C GLU A 222 -17.19 5.78 10.43
N GLY A 223 -18.15 5.87 9.51
CA GLY A 223 -17.88 5.92 8.08
C GLY A 223 -17.22 7.21 7.62
N PRO A 224 -16.67 7.22 6.40
CA PRO A 224 -16.07 8.42 5.81
C PRO A 224 -17.13 9.52 5.60
N LYS A 225 -16.65 10.78 5.58
CA LYS A 225 -17.52 11.96 5.41
C LYS A 225 -17.77 12.35 3.95
N VAL A 226 -17.05 11.69 3.04
CA VAL A 226 -17.16 11.90 1.57
C VAL A 226 -17.56 10.59 0.90
N ASP A 227 -18.26 10.73 -0.22
CA ASP A 227 -18.75 9.58 -1.02
C ASP A 227 -17.71 9.07 -2.00
#